data_8ba56dd0a7e6573447c5cdcfcffaf20e
#
_entry.id   8ba56dd0a7e6573447c5cdcfcffaf20e
#
_cell.length_a   1.000
_cell.length_b   1.000
_cell.length_c   1.000
_cell.angle_alpha   90.00
_cell.angle_beta   90.00
_cell.angle_gamma   90.00
#
_symmetry.space_group_name_H-M   'P 1'
#
loop_
_entity.id
_entity.type
_entity.pdbx_description
1 polymer ?
#
loop_
_entity_poly.entity_id
_entity_poly.type
_entity_poly.pdbx_seq_one_letter_code
_entity_poly.pdbx_strand_id
1 'polypeptide(L)'
;PVLTIIVLADLWSFNKNYVNENNFTNASKIKTPFALNDIDKEIINDKSDFRVYESFRGFVNGRTSFFHNSISGYHAAKPKRMQDIYDFYLLKNELRILDMLNVKYIINLNENGNIELNKNQNVLGSAWFVDEIQKVKDANEELIGLSSLNFKTECLSTNLNNKSYNDTSKNYIKVVEKMPNKITYDVFSNDTGFIVFSEAFYKKGWVAKINGKIKEHHKVNYLLRGLEVEKGEHEIVFTFDPPVIKTGTFLMA
;
A
#
# COMPACT_ATOMS: atom_id res chain seq x y z
N PRO A 1 19.81 25.19 -45.11
CA PRO A 1 20.05 26.21 -44.04
C PRO A 1 18.82 27.08 -43.76
N VAL A 2 18.17 27.64 -44.81
CA VAL A 2 17.01 28.54 -44.63
C VAL A 2 15.83 27.85 -43.97
N LEU A 3 15.46 26.64 -44.42
CA LEU A 3 14.36 25.87 -43.82
C LEU A 3 14.59 25.56 -42.36
N THR A 4 15.83 25.24 -41.96
CA THR A 4 16.20 24.98 -40.57
C THR A 4 16.00 26.22 -39.68
N ILE A 5 16.36 27.40 -40.17
CA ILE A 5 16.16 28.67 -39.45
C ILE A 5 14.68 28.96 -39.25
N ILE A 6 13.85 28.74 -40.30
CA ILE A 6 12.39 28.92 -40.21
C ILE A 6 11.78 27.97 -39.17
N VAL A 7 12.15 26.69 -39.21
CA VAL A 7 11.66 25.69 -38.24
C VAL A 7 12.11 26.04 -36.80
N LEU A 8 13.34 26.48 -36.64
CA LEU A 8 13.83 26.91 -35.30
C LEU A 8 13.10 28.15 -34.78
N ALA A 9 12.82 29.14 -35.66
CA ALA A 9 12.07 30.33 -35.26
C ALA A 9 10.61 30.00 -34.89
N ASP A 10 9.97 29.11 -35.64
CA ASP A 10 8.60 28.63 -35.33
C ASP A 10 8.55 27.87 -34.03
N LEU A 11 9.42 26.87 -33.84
CA LEU A 11 9.49 26.09 -32.62
C LEU A 11 9.87 26.95 -31.38
N TRP A 12 10.77 27.91 -31.56
CA TRP A 12 11.13 28.84 -30.49
C TRP A 12 9.95 29.69 -30.06
N SER A 13 9.23 30.26 -31.04
CA SER A 13 8.04 31.07 -30.78
C SER A 13 6.97 30.27 -30.03
N PHE A 14 6.71 29.03 -30.48
CA PHE A 14 5.74 28.12 -29.85
C PHE A 14 6.18 27.71 -28.45
N ASN A 15 7.45 27.32 -28.25
CA ASN A 15 7.97 26.85 -26.99
C ASN A 15 7.97 27.92 -25.89
N LYS A 16 8.10 29.19 -26.22
CA LYS A 16 7.97 30.30 -25.26
C LYS A 16 6.63 30.34 -24.54
N ASN A 17 5.56 29.78 -25.14
CA ASN A 17 4.25 29.70 -24.49
C ASN A 17 4.24 28.64 -23.35
N TYR A 18 5.11 27.64 -23.43
CA TYR A 18 5.17 26.52 -22.47
C TYR A 18 6.34 26.68 -21.48
N VAL A 19 7.46 27.25 -21.91
CA VAL A 19 8.65 27.46 -21.08
C VAL A 19 9.11 28.90 -21.21
N ASN A 20 8.80 29.68 -20.18
CA ASN A 20 9.15 31.10 -20.06
C ASN A 20 9.60 31.42 -18.63
N GLU A 21 10.04 32.64 -18.37
CA GLU A 21 10.57 33.05 -17.07
C GLU A 21 9.65 32.76 -15.88
N ASN A 22 8.32 32.80 -16.09
CA ASN A 22 7.34 32.52 -15.05
C ASN A 22 7.28 31.04 -14.65
N ASN A 23 7.83 30.15 -15.46
CA ASN A 23 7.89 28.71 -15.17
C ASN A 23 9.12 28.34 -14.33
N PHE A 24 10.08 29.26 -14.15
CA PHE A 24 11.23 29.00 -13.30
C PHE A 24 10.96 29.41 -11.86
N THR A 25 11.40 28.59 -10.95
CA THR A 25 11.28 28.85 -9.51
C THR A 25 12.62 28.60 -8.82
N ASN A 26 12.77 29.11 -7.62
CA ASN A 26 13.99 28.90 -6.84
C ASN A 26 14.18 27.40 -6.56
N ALA A 27 15.40 26.90 -6.73
CA ALA A 27 15.75 25.50 -6.50
C ALA A 27 15.39 25.00 -5.08
N SER A 28 15.40 25.87 -4.08
CA SER A 28 14.95 25.53 -2.72
C SER A 28 13.47 25.14 -2.67
N LYS A 29 12.61 25.81 -3.44
CA LYS A 29 11.18 25.47 -3.50
C LYS A 29 10.91 24.12 -4.18
N ILE A 30 11.78 23.71 -5.11
CA ILE A 30 11.69 22.39 -5.76
C ILE A 30 12.15 21.29 -4.79
N LYS A 31 13.21 21.54 -4.01
CA LYS A 31 13.74 20.56 -3.03
C LYS A 31 12.83 20.37 -1.82
N THR A 32 12.13 21.42 -1.40
CA THR A 32 11.22 21.40 -0.26
C THR A 32 9.83 21.92 -0.66
N PRO A 33 9.07 21.16 -1.48
CA PRO A 33 7.79 21.61 -2.03
C PRO A 33 6.71 21.77 -0.95
N PHE A 34 6.88 21.12 0.20
CA PHE A 34 5.96 21.14 1.32
C PHE A 34 6.70 21.52 2.62
N ALA A 35 6.01 22.23 3.50
CA ALA A 35 6.49 22.52 4.85
C ALA A 35 5.91 21.50 5.84
N LEU A 36 6.74 21.07 6.79
CA LEU A 36 6.33 20.25 7.94
C LEU A 36 5.46 21.09 8.87
N ASN A 37 4.35 20.52 9.32
CA ASN A 37 3.53 21.04 10.40
C ASN A 37 3.77 20.23 11.70
N ASP A 38 3.12 20.60 12.80
CA ASP A 38 3.33 19.95 14.08
C ASP A 38 2.75 18.52 14.11
N ILE A 39 1.69 18.27 13.37
CA ILE A 39 1.12 16.91 13.18
C ILE A 39 2.13 15.99 12.47
N ASP A 40 2.78 16.49 11.39
CA ASP A 40 3.80 15.70 10.71
C ASP A 40 4.96 15.35 11.64
N LYS A 41 5.39 16.29 12.50
CA LYS A 41 6.46 16.04 13.50
C LYS A 41 6.06 14.97 14.51
N GLU A 42 4.81 15.00 14.97
CA GLU A 42 4.26 13.97 15.88
C GLU A 42 4.30 12.60 15.23
N ILE A 43 3.79 12.46 14.00
CA ILE A 43 3.78 11.20 13.26
C ILE A 43 5.19 10.68 13.00
N ILE A 44 6.15 11.55 12.63
CA ILE A 44 7.56 11.18 12.34
C ILE A 44 8.27 10.64 13.59
N ASN A 45 7.86 11.03 14.78
CA ASN A 45 8.43 10.54 16.04
C ASN A 45 8.06 9.07 16.32
N ASP A 46 6.96 8.58 15.77
CA ASP A 46 6.60 7.15 15.87
C ASP A 46 7.42 6.33 14.85
N LYS A 47 8.25 5.41 15.35
CA LYS A 47 9.14 4.57 14.55
C LYS A 47 8.57 3.20 14.22
N SER A 48 7.31 2.93 14.58
CA SER A 48 6.64 1.68 14.21
C SER A 48 6.33 1.64 12.70
N ASP A 49 6.04 0.45 12.18
CA ASP A 49 5.63 0.31 10.77
C ASP A 49 4.12 0.52 10.63
N PHE A 50 3.73 1.60 9.98
CA PHE A 50 2.34 1.99 9.76
C PHE A 50 2.19 2.83 8.48
N ARG A 51 0.93 3.08 8.12
CA ARG A 51 0.55 4.05 7.08
C ARG A 51 -0.29 5.18 7.66
N VAL A 52 -0.34 6.28 6.88
CA VAL A 52 -1.11 7.48 7.19
C VAL A 52 -2.18 7.67 6.11
N TYR A 53 -3.34 8.14 6.50
CA TYR A 53 -4.41 8.56 5.61
C TYR A 53 -4.83 10.00 5.90
N GLU A 54 -4.84 10.85 4.87
CA GLU A 54 -5.37 12.22 4.95
C GLU A 54 -6.71 12.27 4.20
N SER A 55 -7.82 12.41 4.94
CA SER A 55 -9.17 12.20 4.41
C SER A 55 -9.67 13.37 3.55
N PHE A 56 -9.27 14.61 3.86
CA PHE A 56 -9.88 15.81 3.29
C PHE A 56 -9.19 16.33 2.02
N ARG A 57 -7.98 15.88 1.69
CA ARG A 57 -7.28 16.32 0.47
C ARG A 57 -7.45 15.40 -0.73
N GLY A 58 -8.29 14.36 -0.58
CA GLY A 58 -8.52 13.36 -1.61
C GLY A 58 -7.38 12.37 -1.77
N PHE A 59 -7.65 11.32 -2.54
CA PHE A 59 -6.78 10.15 -2.65
C PHE A 59 -5.52 10.35 -3.52
N VAL A 60 -5.47 11.44 -4.29
CA VAL A 60 -4.34 11.78 -5.18
C VAL A 60 -3.40 12.84 -4.60
N ASN A 61 -3.57 13.21 -3.34
CA ASN A 61 -2.72 14.21 -2.70
C ASN A 61 -1.30 13.70 -2.48
N GLY A 62 -0.32 14.46 -2.95
CA GLY A 62 1.11 14.12 -2.82
C GLY A 62 1.77 14.58 -1.51
N ARG A 63 1.14 15.50 -0.73
CA ARG A 63 1.77 16.07 0.47
C ARG A 63 2.02 15.01 1.55
N THR A 64 0.99 14.21 1.84
CA THR A 64 1.08 13.18 2.89
C THR A 64 2.12 12.12 2.52
N SER A 65 2.15 11.67 1.26
CA SER A 65 3.13 10.70 0.77
C SER A 65 4.55 11.25 0.66
N PHE A 66 4.74 12.57 0.73
CA PHE A 66 6.06 13.19 0.78
C PHE A 66 6.74 13.01 2.16
N PHE A 67 5.96 13.04 3.25
CA PHE A 67 6.49 12.94 4.61
C PHE A 67 6.31 11.56 5.24
N HIS A 68 5.29 10.80 4.82
CA HIS A 68 4.84 9.60 5.49
C HIS A 68 4.56 8.46 4.50
N ASN A 69 4.60 7.23 4.98
CA ASN A 69 4.03 6.09 4.27
C ASN A 69 2.51 6.27 4.20
N SER A 70 1.99 6.68 3.04
CA SER A 70 0.56 6.96 2.84
C SER A 70 -0.11 5.87 2.00
N ILE A 71 -1.42 5.63 2.25
CA ILE A 71 -2.24 4.83 1.34
C ILE A 71 -2.70 5.63 0.11
N SER A 72 -2.61 6.96 0.17
CA SER A 72 -2.90 7.89 -0.92
C SER A 72 -1.60 8.37 -1.58
N GLY A 73 -1.72 9.03 -2.72
CA GLY A 73 -0.57 9.61 -3.43
C GLY A 73 -0.88 9.82 -4.91
N TYR A 74 -0.12 10.70 -5.53
CA TYR A 74 -0.27 11.00 -6.96
C TYR A 74 0.70 10.13 -7.78
N HIS A 75 0.14 9.14 -8.50
CA HIS A 75 0.89 8.38 -9.50
C HIS A 75 -0.05 7.78 -10.55
N ALA A 76 0.43 7.64 -11.78
CA ALA A 76 -0.37 7.17 -12.91
C ALA A 76 -0.68 5.66 -12.88
N ALA A 77 0.12 4.86 -12.17
CA ALA A 77 0.01 3.40 -12.13
C ALA A 77 -0.64 2.88 -10.83
N LYS A 78 -1.65 3.59 -10.31
CA LYS A 78 -2.39 3.16 -9.12
C LYS A 78 -3.11 1.83 -9.37
N PRO A 79 -2.98 0.81 -8.49
CA PRO A 79 -3.75 -0.42 -8.61
C PRO A 79 -5.25 -0.14 -8.57
N LYS A 80 -6.00 -0.64 -9.57
CA LYS A 80 -7.44 -0.43 -9.66
C LYS A 80 -8.16 -0.85 -8.37
N ARG A 81 -7.81 -2.00 -7.77
CA ARG A 81 -8.42 -2.50 -6.54
C ARG A 81 -8.25 -1.56 -5.35
N MET A 82 -7.15 -0.80 -5.31
CA MET A 82 -6.99 0.23 -4.29
C MET A 82 -7.91 1.44 -4.53
N GLN A 83 -8.12 1.81 -5.81
CA GLN A 83 -9.10 2.83 -6.17
C GLN A 83 -10.52 2.36 -5.85
N ASP A 84 -10.86 1.11 -6.16
CA ASP A 84 -12.18 0.54 -5.84
C ASP A 84 -12.46 0.57 -4.32
N ILE A 85 -11.48 0.25 -3.48
CA ILE A 85 -11.61 0.38 -2.00
C ILE A 85 -11.84 1.84 -1.59
N TYR A 86 -11.12 2.78 -2.19
CA TYR A 86 -11.31 4.19 -1.92
C TYR A 86 -12.73 4.64 -2.30
N ASP A 87 -13.18 4.34 -3.52
CA ASP A 87 -14.47 4.77 -4.04
C ASP A 87 -15.65 4.12 -3.29
N PHE A 88 -15.49 2.84 -2.92
CA PHE A 88 -16.58 2.07 -2.31
C PHE A 88 -16.71 2.32 -0.80
N TYR A 89 -15.59 2.53 -0.08
CA TYR A 89 -15.53 2.65 1.37
C TYR A 89 -15.11 4.04 1.86
N LEU A 90 -13.92 4.52 1.46
CA LEU A 90 -13.34 5.71 2.06
C LEU A 90 -14.09 6.99 1.69
N LEU A 91 -14.63 7.09 0.47
CA LEU A 91 -15.51 8.21 0.08
C LEU A 91 -16.81 8.25 0.87
N LYS A 92 -17.27 7.12 1.41
CA LYS A 92 -18.46 7.01 2.27
C LYS A 92 -18.13 7.12 3.76
N ASN A 93 -16.88 7.45 4.09
CA ASN A 93 -16.39 7.54 5.46
C ASN A 93 -16.47 6.21 6.24
N GLU A 94 -16.42 5.07 5.54
CA GLU A 94 -16.36 3.74 6.16
C GLU A 94 -14.91 3.42 6.53
N LEU A 95 -14.41 4.03 7.61
CA LEU A 95 -13.00 4.04 7.98
C LEU A 95 -12.49 2.70 8.53
N ARG A 96 -13.36 1.75 8.88
CA ARG A 96 -12.97 0.42 9.37
C ARG A 96 -12.04 -0.34 8.40
N ILE A 97 -12.14 -0.05 7.10
CA ILE A 97 -11.24 -0.62 6.09
C ILE A 97 -9.77 -0.24 6.31
N LEU A 98 -9.50 0.84 7.01
CA LEU A 98 -8.15 1.32 7.35
C LEU A 98 -7.42 0.39 8.30
N ASP A 99 -8.14 -0.44 9.10
CA ASP A 99 -7.58 -1.39 10.04
C ASP A 99 -6.70 -2.41 9.30
N MET A 100 -7.23 -3.00 8.21
CA MET A 100 -6.50 -3.98 7.40
C MET A 100 -5.42 -3.35 6.50
N LEU A 101 -5.48 -2.04 6.26
CA LEU A 101 -4.49 -1.32 5.46
C LEU A 101 -3.30 -0.80 6.29
N ASN A 102 -3.21 -1.18 7.56
CA ASN A 102 -2.18 -0.74 8.50
C ASN A 102 -2.13 0.80 8.66
N VAL A 103 -3.30 1.47 8.61
CA VAL A 103 -3.39 2.92 8.79
C VAL A 103 -3.55 3.23 10.27
N LYS A 104 -2.48 3.73 10.88
CA LYS A 104 -2.42 4.07 12.30
C LYS A 104 -2.84 5.51 12.57
N TYR A 105 -2.53 6.42 11.65
CA TYR A 105 -2.85 7.83 11.79
C TYR A 105 -3.76 8.30 10.66
N ILE A 106 -4.82 9.01 11.06
CA ILE A 106 -5.80 9.62 10.16
C ILE A 106 -5.76 11.13 10.40
N ILE A 107 -5.44 11.88 9.35
CA ILE A 107 -5.43 13.34 9.36
C ILE A 107 -6.75 13.80 8.75
N ASN A 108 -7.58 14.49 9.51
CA ASN A 108 -8.88 15.00 9.08
C ASN A 108 -9.08 16.48 9.48
N LEU A 109 -10.20 17.04 9.09
CA LEU A 109 -10.67 18.34 9.58
C LEU A 109 -11.70 18.12 10.68
N ASN A 110 -11.57 18.88 11.76
CA ASN A 110 -12.61 18.95 12.78
C ASN A 110 -13.77 19.85 12.30
N GLU A 111 -14.83 19.96 13.10
CA GLU A 111 -16.01 20.75 12.79
C GLU A 111 -15.71 22.24 12.55
N ASN A 112 -14.63 22.77 13.11
CA ASN A 112 -14.16 24.14 12.94
C ASN A 112 -13.24 24.33 11.71
N GLY A 113 -13.01 23.27 10.92
CA GLY A 113 -12.12 23.29 9.76
C GLY A 113 -10.62 23.24 10.11
N ASN A 114 -10.26 23.00 11.36
CA ASN A 114 -8.86 22.83 11.78
C ASN A 114 -8.40 21.40 11.51
N ILE A 115 -7.12 21.25 11.16
CA ILE A 115 -6.51 19.93 10.95
C ILE A 115 -6.38 19.22 12.30
N GLU A 116 -6.84 17.98 12.36
CA GLU A 116 -6.82 17.12 13.54
C GLU A 116 -6.17 15.78 13.22
N LEU A 117 -5.40 15.25 14.18
CA LEU A 117 -4.77 13.94 14.11
C LEU A 117 -5.56 12.93 14.95
N ASN A 118 -6.09 11.91 14.30
CA ASN A 118 -6.76 10.80 14.96
C ASN A 118 -5.90 9.53 14.86
N LYS A 119 -5.78 8.83 15.99
CA LYS A 119 -5.06 7.57 16.06
C LYS A 119 -6.04 6.40 16.00
N ASN A 120 -5.88 5.56 14.98
CA ASN A 120 -6.64 4.32 14.86
C ASN A 120 -6.12 3.29 15.86
N GLN A 121 -6.97 2.89 16.81
CA GLN A 121 -6.64 1.90 17.85
C GLN A 121 -6.83 0.46 17.38
N ASN A 122 -7.52 0.23 16.25
CA ASN A 122 -7.89 -1.08 15.73
C ASN A 122 -6.96 -1.56 14.60
N VAL A 123 -5.85 -0.85 14.34
CA VAL A 123 -4.90 -1.21 13.30
C VAL A 123 -4.33 -2.62 13.53
N LEU A 124 -4.33 -3.44 12.48
CA LEU A 124 -3.91 -4.85 12.55
C LEU A 124 -2.40 -5.04 12.34
N GLY A 125 -1.68 -3.96 12.01
CA GLY A 125 -0.25 -4.03 11.74
C GLY A 125 0.07 -4.44 10.30
N SER A 126 1.34 -4.73 10.05
CA SER A 126 1.85 -5.09 8.72
C SER A 126 1.43 -6.48 8.28
N ALA A 127 1.14 -7.37 9.23
CA ALA A 127 0.64 -8.71 9.00
C ALA A 127 0.03 -9.27 10.28
N TRP A 128 -0.92 -10.19 10.14
CA TRP A 128 -1.60 -10.87 11.27
C TRP A 128 -2.10 -12.24 10.87
N PHE A 129 -2.29 -13.12 11.84
CA PHE A 129 -2.94 -14.42 11.65
C PHE A 129 -4.45 -14.24 11.63
N VAL A 130 -5.13 -15.10 10.84
CA VAL A 130 -6.59 -15.22 10.84
C VAL A 130 -6.99 -16.65 11.17
N ASP A 131 -8.18 -16.79 11.77
CA ASP A 131 -8.73 -18.08 12.19
C ASP A 131 -9.54 -18.75 11.08
N GLU A 132 -10.02 -17.96 10.09
CA GLU A 132 -10.88 -18.48 9.04
C GLU A 132 -10.63 -17.82 7.68
N ILE A 133 -10.64 -18.66 6.62
CA ILE A 133 -10.75 -18.24 5.24
C ILE A 133 -12.18 -18.52 4.77
N GLN A 134 -12.87 -17.50 4.29
CA GLN A 134 -14.18 -17.59 3.69
C GLN A 134 -14.06 -17.46 2.17
N LYS A 135 -14.53 -18.49 1.46
CA LYS A 135 -14.59 -18.46 -0.01
C LYS A 135 -15.76 -17.62 -0.47
N VAL A 136 -15.49 -16.72 -1.39
CA VAL A 136 -16.49 -15.91 -2.08
C VAL A 136 -16.47 -16.22 -3.59
N LYS A 137 -17.58 -15.95 -4.25
CA LYS A 137 -17.80 -16.33 -5.66
C LYS A 137 -16.93 -15.52 -6.61
N ASP A 138 -16.89 -14.22 -6.42
CA ASP A 138 -16.23 -13.29 -7.33
C ASP A 138 -15.68 -12.04 -6.62
N ALA A 139 -15.05 -11.14 -7.38
CA ALA A 139 -14.44 -9.93 -6.86
C ALA A 139 -15.46 -8.92 -6.29
N ASN A 140 -16.71 -8.92 -6.78
CA ASN A 140 -17.75 -8.03 -6.27
C ASN A 140 -18.19 -8.49 -4.89
N GLU A 141 -18.45 -9.80 -4.73
CA GLU A 141 -18.78 -10.39 -3.45
C GLU A 141 -17.63 -10.22 -2.44
N GLU A 142 -16.36 -10.37 -2.90
CA GLU A 142 -15.17 -10.12 -2.08
C GLU A 142 -15.13 -8.64 -1.62
N LEU A 143 -15.39 -7.68 -2.51
CA LEU A 143 -15.40 -6.25 -2.16
C LEU A 143 -16.54 -5.92 -1.19
N ILE A 144 -17.77 -6.35 -1.47
CA ILE A 144 -18.95 -6.04 -0.64
C ILE A 144 -18.81 -6.70 0.74
N GLY A 145 -18.31 -7.94 0.80
CA GLY A 145 -18.14 -8.69 2.03
C GLY A 145 -17.19 -8.06 3.05
N LEU A 146 -16.27 -7.19 2.62
CA LEU A 146 -15.38 -6.47 3.54
C LEU A 146 -16.14 -5.60 4.55
N SER A 147 -17.37 -5.15 4.24
CA SER A 147 -18.17 -4.32 5.14
C SER A 147 -18.58 -5.04 6.43
N SER A 148 -18.79 -6.35 6.39
CA SER A 148 -19.22 -7.17 7.54
C SER A 148 -18.10 -8.05 8.12
N LEU A 149 -16.97 -8.18 7.42
CA LEU A 149 -15.87 -9.08 7.78
C LEU A 149 -15.20 -8.66 9.10
N ASN A 150 -14.92 -9.60 9.98
CA ASN A 150 -14.03 -9.38 11.10
C ASN A 150 -12.57 -9.54 10.65
N PHE A 151 -11.94 -8.45 10.22
CA PHE A 151 -10.56 -8.48 9.71
C PHE A 151 -9.54 -9.12 10.65
N LYS A 152 -9.80 -9.10 11.95
CA LYS A 152 -8.87 -9.65 12.95
C LYS A 152 -8.80 -11.18 12.90
N THR A 153 -9.92 -11.83 12.58
CA THR A 153 -10.05 -13.29 12.65
C THR A 153 -10.38 -13.95 11.32
N GLU A 154 -10.82 -13.18 10.33
CA GLU A 154 -11.35 -13.71 9.08
C GLU A 154 -10.71 -13.04 7.87
N CYS A 155 -10.63 -13.78 6.76
CA CYS A 155 -10.33 -13.22 5.46
C CYS A 155 -11.20 -13.81 4.35
N LEU A 156 -11.44 -13.01 3.31
CA LEU A 156 -12.17 -13.42 2.11
C LEU A 156 -11.21 -13.79 0.99
N SER A 157 -11.55 -14.80 0.20
CA SER A 157 -10.81 -15.16 -1.01
C SER A 157 -11.69 -15.74 -2.09
N THR A 158 -11.43 -15.34 -3.34
CA THR A 158 -12.04 -15.95 -4.53
C THR A 158 -11.34 -17.24 -4.96
N ASN A 159 -10.10 -17.45 -4.51
CA ASN A 159 -9.23 -18.52 -5.02
C ASN A 159 -8.96 -19.64 -4.01
N LEU A 160 -9.19 -19.39 -2.72
CA LEU A 160 -9.04 -20.38 -1.66
C LEU A 160 -10.39 -20.99 -1.29
N ASN A 161 -10.38 -22.19 -0.78
CA ASN A 161 -11.58 -22.82 -0.21
C ASN A 161 -11.76 -22.40 1.24
N ASN A 162 -12.97 -22.56 1.77
CA ASN A 162 -13.23 -22.37 3.19
C ASN A 162 -12.29 -23.25 4.02
N LYS A 163 -11.65 -22.65 4.99
CA LYS A 163 -10.73 -23.34 5.90
C LYS A 163 -10.67 -22.62 7.23
N SER A 164 -10.73 -23.38 8.31
CA SER A 164 -10.55 -22.88 9.67
C SER A 164 -9.18 -23.31 10.22
N TYR A 165 -8.60 -22.49 11.05
CA TYR A 165 -7.32 -22.72 11.72
C TYR A 165 -7.51 -22.70 13.22
N ASN A 166 -6.79 -23.56 13.91
CA ASN A 166 -6.90 -23.70 15.36
C ASN A 166 -5.85 -22.86 16.06
N ASP A 167 -6.22 -22.32 17.23
CA ASP A 167 -5.35 -21.69 18.24
C ASP A 167 -4.23 -20.79 17.68
N THR A 168 -4.62 -19.63 17.18
CA THR A 168 -3.68 -18.59 16.75
C THR A 168 -3.12 -17.74 17.91
N SER A 169 -3.55 -17.98 19.15
CA SER A 169 -3.28 -17.14 20.33
C SER A 169 -1.81 -17.01 20.72
N LYS A 170 -0.99 -18.01 20.39
CA LYS A 170 0.46 -18.01 20.66
C LYS A 170 1.29 -17.64 19.43
N ASN A 171 0.64 -17.40 18.32
CA ASN A 171 1.31 -17.05 17.08
C ASN A 171 1.83 -15.61 17.15
N TYR A 172 2.99 -15.37 16.55
CA TYR A 172 3.46 -13.99 16.37
C TYR A 172 4.00 -13.79 14.96
N ILE A 173 3.97 -12.54 14.53
CA ILE A 173 4.63 -12.09 13.32
C ILE A 173 5.24 -10.71 13.55
N LYS A 174 6.47 -10.54 13.11
CA LYS A 174 7.23 -9.29 13.26
C LYS A 174 7.92 -8.95 11.96
N VAL A 175 7.84 -7.69 11.54
CA VAL A 175 8.66 -7.16 10.43
C VAL A 175 10.09 -7.03 10.92
N VAL A 176 11.03 -7.68 10.23
CA VAL A 176 12.47 -7.60 10.49
C VAL A 176 13.12 -6.56 9.58
N GLU A 177 12.72 -6.54 8.31
CA GLU A 177 13.25 -5.62 7.31
C GLU A 177 12.14 -5.20 6.35
N LYS A 178 12.08 -3.91 6.01
CA LYS A 178 11.13 -3.40 5.02
C LYS A 178 11.84 -2.42 4.08
N MET A 179 12.05 -2.88 2.85
CA MET A 179 12.57 -2.09 1.74
C MET A 179 11.54 -2.04 0.60
N PRO A 180 11.65 -1.12 -0.35
CA PRO A 180 10.68 -1.01 -1.45
C PRO A 180 10.49 -2.30 -2.27
N ASN A 181 11.54 -3.12 -2.39
CA ASN A 181 11.55 -4.35 -3.19
C ASN A 181 11.77 -5.62 -2.36
N LYS A 182 11.85 -5.53 -1.03
CA LYS A 182 12.06 -6.68 -0.14
C LYS A 182 11.39 -6.43 1.21
N ILE A 183 10.63 -7.40 1.70
CA ILE A 183 10.06 -7.37 3.04
C ILE A 183 10.36 -8.72 3.69
N THR A 184 10.93 -8.68 4.90
CA THR A 184 11.26 -9.88 5.68
C THR A 184 10.47 -9.88 6.98
N TYR A 185 9.84 -11.00 7.27
CA TYR A 185 9.08 -11.23 8.50
C TYR A 185 9.68 -12.41 9.26
N ASP A 186 9.74 -12.28 10.57
CA ASP A 186 9.98 -13.35 11.53
C ASP A 186 8.65 -13.82 12.08
N VAL A 187 8.39 -15.12 12.03
CA VAL A 187 7.06 -15.71 12.27
C VAL A 187 7.21 -16.95 13.13
N PHE A 188 6.35 -17.09 14.14
CA PHE A 188 6.11 -18.33 14.83
C PHE A 188 4.65 -18.72 14.73
N SER A 189 4.39 -19.98 14.38
CA SER A 189 3.05 -20.57 14.34
C SER A 189 2.98 -21.81 15.21
N ASN A 190 2.04 -21.83 16.16
CA ASN A 190 1.84 -22.96 17.07
C ASN A 190 1.27 -24.19 16.38
N ASP A 191 0.54 -23.99 15.29
CA ASP A 191 -0.01 -25.01 14.38
C ASP A 191 0.02 -24.48 12.95
N THR A 192 -0.50 -25.22 11.95
CA THR A 192 -0.73 -24.66 10.63
C THR A 192 -1.61 -23.43 10.75
N GLY A 193 -1.17 -22.30 10.16
CA GLY A 193 -1.85 -21.00 10.26
C GLY A 193 -1.91 -20.28 8.92
N PHE A 194 -2.76 -19.28 8.84
CA PHE A 194 -2.87 -18.41 7.68
C PHE A 194 -2.61 -16.95 8.07
N ILE A 195 -1.72 -16.32 7.33
CA ILE A 195 -1.29 -14.95 7.58
C ILE A 195 -1.82 -14.05 6.47
N VAL A 196 -2.44 -12.94 6.86
CA VAL A 196 -2.77 -11.82 5.97
C VAL A 196 -1.73 -10.73 6.14
N PHE A 197 -1.21 -10.23 5.02
CA PHE A 197 -0.22 -9.15 4.98
C PHE A 197 -0.88 -7.87 4.44
N SER A 198 -0.67 -6.77 5.13
CA SER A 198 -1.19 -5.45 4.76
C SER A 198 -0.47 -4.86 3.53
N GLU A 199 -0.14 -5.70 2.54
CA GLU A 199 0.53 -5.34 1.31
C GLU A 199 -0.32 -5.73 0.10
N ALA A 200 -0.37 -4.84 -0.91
CA ALA A 200 -1.15 -5.11 -2.12
C ALA A 200 -0.65 -6.35 -2.87
N PHE A 201 -1.58 -7.23 -3.23
CA PHE A 201 -1.26 -8.40 -4.05
C PHE A 201 -0.97 -7.98 -5.49
N TYR A 202 0.21 -8.37 -5.99
CA TYR A 202 0.60 -8.20 -7.38
C TYR A 202 1.34 -9.43 -7.88
N LYS A 203 0.62 -10.32 -8.57
CA LYS A 203 1.11 -11.65 -9.00
C LYS A 203 2.35 -11.60 -9.89
N LYS A 204 2.48 -10.57 -10.73
CA LYS A 204 3.53 -10.47 -11.75
C LYS A 204 4.87 -9.92 -11.22
N GLY A 205 4.98 -9.61 -9.95
CA GLY A 205 6.18 -8.96 -9.43
C GLY A 205 6.70 -9.55 -8.12
N TRP A 206 5.81 -9.87 -7.20
CA TRP A 206 6.21 -10.35 -5.88
C TRP A 206 6.33 -11.87 -5.82
N VAL A 207 7.44 -12.33 -5.27
CA VAL A 207 7.72 -13.74 -4.97
C VAL A 207 7.82 -13.90 -3.46
N ALA A 208 7.06 -14.85 -2.90
CA ALA A 208 7.15 -15.23 -1.49
C ALA A 208 8.08 -16.42 -1.31
N LYS A 209 8.89 -16.39 -0.25
CA LYS A 209 9.71 -17.51 0.21
C LYS A 209 9.47 -17.74 1.69
N ILE A 210 9.37 -19.01 2.10
CA ILE A 210 9.40 -19.46 3.48
C ILE A 210 10.68 -20.25 3.67
N ASN A 211 11.56 -19.83 4.59
CA ASN A 211 12.85 -20.48 4.86
C ASN A 211 13.65 -20.72 3.57
N GLY A 212 13.67 -19.70 2.68
CA GLY A 212 14.38 -19.75 1.39
C GLY A 212 13.65 -20.49 0.25
N LYS A 213 12.59 -21.26 0.52
CA LYS A 213 11.82 -22.01 -0.49
C LYS A 213 10.66 -21.19 -1.01
N ILE A 214 10.49 -21.14 -2.34
CA ILE A 214 9.37 -20.42 -2.98
C ILE A 214 8.05 -21.05 -2.52
N LYS A 215 7.12 -20.21 -2.07
CA LYS A 215 5.77 -20.59 -1.69
C LYS A 215 4.76 -19.69 -2.43
N GLU A 216 3.70 -20.29 -2.95
CA GLU A 216 2.62 -19.51 -3.57
C GLU A 216 1.89 -18.68 -2.50
N HIS A 217 1.70 -17.39 -2.76
CA HIS A 217 0.88 -16.50 -1.96
C HIS A 217 -0.39 -16.13 -2.72
N HIS A 218 -1.45 -15.85 -1.99
CA HIS A 218 -2.78 -15.69 -2.55
C HIS A 218 -3.29 -14.26 -2.35
N LYS A 219 -4.22 -13.86 -3.23
CA LYS A 219 -4.97 -12.63 -3.02
C LYS A 219 -6.10 -12.89 -2.04
N VAL A 220 -6.21 -12.04 -1.02
CA VAL A 220 -7.25 -12.06 0.00
C VAL A 220 -7.76 -10.64 0.28
N ASN A 221 -8.94 -10.54 0.87
CA ASN A 221 -9.54 -9.27 1.25
C ASN A 221 -9.52 -8.25 0.10
N TYR A 222 -9.83 -8.73 -1.12
CA TYR A 222 -9.89 -7.96 -2.35
C TYR A 222 -8.55 -7.42 -2.87
N LEU A 223 -7.67 -6.98 -1.97
CA LEU A 223 -6.42 -6.26 -2.30
C LEU A 223 -5.17 -6.94 -1.74
N LEU A 224 -5.25 -7.60 -0.59
CA LEU A 224 -4.10 -7.97 0.24
C LEU A 224 -3.49 -9.31 -0.17
N ARG A 225 -2.35 -9.66 0.44
CA ARG A 225 -1.67 -10.95 0.28
C ARG A 225 -2.00 -11.87 1.44
N GLY A 226 -2.16 -13.15 1.16
CA GLY A 226 -2.30 -14.20 2.16
C GLY A 226 -1.35 -15.35 1.92
N LEU A 227 -0.86 -15.98 2.97
CA LEU A 227 0.08 -17.08 2.90
C LEU A 227 -0.16 -18.08 4.04
N GLU A 228 -0.23 -19.36 3.71
CA GLU A 228 -0.29 -20.44 4.69
C GLU A 228 1.12 -20.80 5.16
N VAL A 229 1.26 -20.98 6.46
CA VAL A 229 2.50 -21.43 7.13
C VAL A 229 2.24 -22.69 7.93
N GLU A 230 3.23 -23.55 8.00
CA GLU A 230 3.22 -24.75 8.84
C GLU A 230 3.53 -24.37 10.28
N LYS A 231 3.41 -25.33 11.19
CA LYS A 231 3.84 -25.20 12.58
C LYS A 231 5.35 -24.93 12.66
N GLY A 232 5.76 -24.00 13.54
CA GLY A 232 7.17 -23.73 13.85
C GLY A 232 7.59 -22.30 13.60
N GLU A 233 8.92 -22.09 13.60
CA GLU A 233 9.56 -20.81 13.32
C GLU A 233 9.86 -20.69 11.83
N HIS A 234 9.57 -19.52 11.26
CA HIS A 234 9.74 -19.26 9.82
C HIS A 234 10.27 -17.87 9.56
N GLU A 235 11.21 -17.79 8.62
CA GLU A 235 11.50 -16.54 7.93
C GLU A 235 10.67 -16.47 6.65
N ILE A 236 9.83 -15.42 6.53
CA ILE A 236 9.05 -15.15 5.31
C ILE A 236 9.66 -13.95 4.62
N VAL A 237 10.07 -14.14 3.36
CA VAL A 237 10.66 -13.08 2.55
C VAL A 237 9.82 -12.86 1.31
N PHE A 238 9.31 -11.65 1.14
CA PHE A 238 8.73 -11.19 -0.12
C PHE A 238 9.78 -10.38 -0.88
N THR A 239 10.02 -10.74 -2.15
CA THR A 239 10.94 -10.01 -3.03
C THR A 239 10.22 -9.59 -4.29
N PHE A 240 10.38 -8.32 -4.70
CA PHE A 240 9.86 -7.82 -5.97
C PHE A 240 10.91 -8.07 -7.07
N ASP A 241 10.67 -9.06 -7.91
CA ASP A 241 11.56 -9.48 -8.99
C ASP A 241 10.76 -9.84 -10.27
N PRO A 242 10.15 -8.85 -10.94
CA PRO A 242 9.35 -9.11 -12.12
C PRO A 242 10.22 -9.55 -13.30
N PRO A 243 9.94 -10.71 -13.92
CA PRO A 243 10.74 -11.26 -15.03
C PRO A 243 10.84 -10.31 -16.23
N VAL A 244 9.81 -9.49 -16.45
CA VAL A 244 9.78 -8.53 -17.57
C VAL A 244 10.91 -7.50 -17.52
N ILE A 245 11.38 -7.14 -16.32
CA ILE A 245 12.51 -6.20 -16.18
C ILE A 245 13.79 -6.84 -16.71
N LYS A 246 14.06 -8.11 -16.32
CA LYS A 246 15.25 -8.85 -16.82
C LYS A 246 15.24 -9.00 -18.34
N THR A 247 14.07 -9.37 -18.89
CA THR A 247 13.90 -9.49 -20.34
C THR A 247 14.09 -8.14 -21.05
N GLY A 248 13.51 -7.06 -20.52
CA GLY A 248 13.67 -5.72 -21.08
C GLY A 248 15.11 -5.23 -21.04
N THR A 249 15.82 -5.43 -19.94
CA THR A 249 17.24 -5.08 -19.84
C THR A 249 18.10 -5.86 -20.85
N PHE A 250 17.82 -7.16 -21.02
CA PHE A 250 18.52 -7.99 -22.01
C PHE A 250 18.28 -7.52 -23.45
N LEU A 251 17.06 -7.10 -23.78
CA LEU A 251 16.72 -6.60 -25.12
C LEU A 251 17.28 -5.21 -25.42
N MET A 252 17.64 -4.43 -24.40
CA MET A 252 18.21 -3.08 -24.55
C MET A 252 19.75 -3.08 -24.52
N ALA A 253 20.39 -4.18 -24.13
CA ALA A 253 21.85 -4.34 -24.11
C ALA A 253 22.39 -4.84 -25.45
#